data_8908b2d8d35a608e5cae974ce9c0471a
#
_entry.id   8908b2d8d35a608e5cae974ce9c0471a
#
_cell.length_a   1.000
_cell.length_b   1.000
_cell.length_c   1.000
_cell.angle_alpha   90.00
_cell.angle_beta   90.00
_cell.angle_gamma   90.00
#
_symmetry.space_group_name_H-M   'P 1'
#
loop_
_entity.id
_entity.type
_entity.pdbx_description
1 polymer ?
#
loop_
_entity_poly.entity_id
_entity_poly.type
_entity_poly.pdbx_seq_one_letter_code
_entity_poly.pdbx_strand_id
1 'polypeptide(L)'
;MPEKISGNDLRAKKDEFVIIDVREADELEGGKIEGSIHMPLGLTIRNAKKKQIEEMRGKKICTYCGTGYRGSIAADELNKEGFDAVTLEGGFPSWNQS
;
A
#
# COMPACT_ATOMS: atom_id res chain seq x y z
N MET A 1 -15.00 -1.74 1.80
CA MET A 1 -13.78 -2.23 2.48
C MET A 1 -12.88 -2.89 1.47
N PRO A 2 -11.59 -2.54 1.39
CA PRO A 2 -10.68 -3.22 0.47
C PRO A 2 -10.37 -4.63 0.96
N GLU A 3 -9.93 -5.48 0.05
CA GLU A 3 -9.46 -6.80 0.42
C GLU A 3 -8.11 -6.68 1.11
N LYS A 4 -7.80 -7.68 1.93
CA LYS A 4 -6.54 -7.71 2.67
C LYS A 4 -5.69 -8.88 2.21
N ILE A 5 -4.38 -8.71 2.28
CA ILE A 5 -3.43 -9.77 1.98
C ILE A 5 -2.52 -9.96 3.21
N SER A 6 -2.22 -11.21 3.55
CA SER A 6 -1.35 -11.47 4.68
C SER A 6 0.11 -11.17 4.34
N GLY A 7 0.94 -10.99 5.37
CA GLY A 7 2.36 -10.78 5.15
C GLY A 7 3.01 -11.93 4.41
N ASN A 8 2.62 -13.17 4.75
CA ASN A 8 3.18 -14.35 4.08
C ASN A 8 2.80 -14.39 2.60
N ASP A 9 1.54 -14.09 2.28
CA ASP A 9 1.08 -14.11 0.90
C ASP A 9 1.72 -12.99 0.09
N LEU A 10 1.85 -11.81 0.67
CA LEU A 10 2.51 -10.70 -0.02
C LEU A 10 3.97 -11.03 -0.30
N ARG A 11 4.66 -11.64 0.66
CA ARG A 11 6.06 -12.01 0.50
C ARG A 11 6.22 -13.01 -0.65
N ALA A 12 5.30 -13.98 -0.73
CA ALA A 12 5.34 -14.99 -1.78
C ALA A 12 5.04 -14.40 -3.17
N LYS A 13 4.26 -13.32 -3.22
CA LYS A 13 3.80 -12.72 -4.48
C LYS A 13 4.33 -11.31 -4.69
N LYS A 14 5.41 -10.95 -4.00
CA LYS A 14 5.89 -9.58 -3.97
C LYS A 14 6.06 -8.98 -5.37
N ASP A 15 6.59 -9.76 -6.29
CA ASP A 15 6.86 -9.27 -7.65
C ASP A 15 5.60 -8.99 -8.45
N GLU A 16 4.44 -9.45 -7.99
CA GLU A 16 3.16 -9.21 -8.67
C GLU A 16 2.52 -7.89 -8.25
N PHE A 17 3.07 -7.23 -7.23
CA PHE A 17 2.44 -6.03 -6.66
C PHE A 17 3.32 -4.80 -6.77
N VAL A 18 2.68 -3.65 -7.00
CA VAL A 18 3.27 -2.35 -6.70
C VAL A 18 2.93 -2.10 -5.24
N ILE A 19 3.94 -2.03 -4.39
CA ILE A 19 3.74 -1.87 -2.94
C ILE A 19 3.91 -0.40 -2.58
N ILE A 20 2.92 0.18 -1.92
CA ILE A 20 2.93 1.59 -1.54
C ILE A 20 2.91 1.71 -0.02
N ASP A 21 3.93 2.37 0.52
CA ASP A 21 4.03 2.69 1.94
C ASP A 21 3.35 4.04 2.15
N VAL A 22 2.22 4.03 2.85
CA VAL A 22 1.44 5.26 3.05
C VAL A 22 1.71 5.93 4.39
N ARG A 23 2.79 5.52 5.08
CA ARG A 23 3.19 6.12 6.35
C ARG A 23 3.86 7.48 6.11
N GLU A 24 4.03 8.24 7.19
CA GLU A 24 4.78 9.49 7.11
C GLU A 24 6.27 9.19 7.10
N ALA A 25 7.07 10.15 6.61
CA ALA A 25 8.50 9.93 6.38
C ALA A 25 9.26 9.49 7.63
N ASP A 26 8.92 10.06 8.80
CA ASP A 26 9.61 9.72 10.03
C ASP A 26 9.36 8.28 10.49
N GLU A 27 8.26 7.69 10.07
CA GLU A 27 7.95 6.31 10.42
C GLU A 27 8.84 5.29 9.68
N LEU A 28 9.47 5.71 8.59
CA LEU A 28 10.31 4.83 7.79
C LEU A 28 11.68 4.60 8.42
N GLU A 29 12.04 5.38 9.44
CA GLU A 29 13.34 5.23 10.10
C GLU A 29 13.51 3.85 10.75
N GLY A 30 12.42 3.21 11.13
CA GLY A 30 12.45 1.87 11.70
C GLY A 30 12.44 0.75 10.67
N GLY A 31 12.50 1.09 9.39
CA GLY A 31 12.48 0.11 8.31
C GLY A 31 11.28 0.25 7.41
N LYS A 32 11.36 -0.43 6.27
CA LYS A 32 10.26 -0.44 5.30
C LYS A 32 10.33 -1.74 4.51
N ILE A 33 9.30 -2.02 3.72
CA ILE A 33 9.35 -3.14 2.78
C ILE A 33 10.23 -2.72 1.61
N GLU A 34 11.27 -3.48 1.34
CA GLU A 34 12.20 -3.17 0.25
C GLU A 34 11.44 -3.17 -1.08
N GLY A 35 11.71 -2.15 -1.88
CA GLY A 35 11.04 -2.01 -3.17
C GLY A 35 9.72 -1.27 -3.11
N SER A 36 9.26 -0.91 -1.91
CA SER A 36 8.02 -0.14 -1.79
C SER A 36 8.23 1.31 -2.21
N ILE A 37 7.16 1.90 -2.69
CA ILE A 37 7.13 3.31 -3.06
C ILE A 37 6.57 4.08 -1.87
N HIS A 38 7.31 5.09 -1.39
CA HIS A 38 6.83 5.92 -0.30
C HIS A 38 5.88 6.99 -0.83
N MET A 39 4.62 6.89 -0.43
CA MET A 39 3.61 7.85 -0.85
C MET A 39 2.59 7.99 0.27
N PRO A 40 2.81 8.95 1.20
CA PRO A 40 1.92 9.11 2.36
C PRO A 40 0.44 9.16 1.99
N LEU A 41 -0.42 8.79 2.93
CA LEU A 41 -1.85 8.62 2.65
C LEU A 41 -2.47 9.80 1.89
N GLY A 42 -2.25 11.02 2.37
CA GLY A 42 -2.83 12.19 1.73
C GLY A 42 -2.36 12.36 0.30
N LEU A 43 -1.08 12.09 0.06
CA LEU A 43 -0.50 12.19 -1.27
C LEU A 43 -1.04 11.08 -2.19
N THR A 44 -1.21 9.88 -1.65
CA THR A 44 -1.77 8.77 -2.42
C THR A 44 -3.18 9.11 -2.91
N ILE A 45 -4.01 9.63 -2.01
CA ILE A 45 -5.38 10.02 -2.36
C ILE A 45 -5.37 11.11 -3.42
N ARG A 46 -4.55 12.13 -3.21
CA ARG A 46 -4.47 13.25 -4.13
C ARG A 46 -3.99 12.81 -5.51
N ASN A 47 -2.93 12.00 -5.54
CA ASN A 47 -2.36 11.55 -6.82
C ASN A 47 -3.35 10.69 -7.61
N ALA A 48 -4.12 9.85 -6.92
CA ALA A 48 -5.13 9.03 -7.58
C ALA A 48 -6.20 9.92 -8.21
N LYS A 49 -6.70 10.91 -7.47
CA LYS A 49 -7.76 11.79 -7.97
C LYS A 49 -7.29 12.71 -9.08
N LYS A 50 -6.03 13.12 -9.04
CA LYS A 50 -5.49 14.07 -10.03
C LYS A 50 -4.76 13.38 -11.18
N LYS A 51 -4.91 12.06 -11.27
CA LYS A 51 -4.35 11.27 -12.38
C LYS A 51 -2.82 11.39 -12.48
N GLN A 52 -2.15 11.45 -11.32
CA GLN A 52 -0.70 11.58 -11.26
C GLN A 52 0.01 10.23 -11.22
N ILE A 53 -0.73 9.13 -11.06
CA ILE A 53 -0.15 7.79 -10.96
C ILE A 53 -0.81 6.84 -11.96
N GLU A 54 -1.09 7.34 -13.15
CA GLU A 54 -1.79 6.55 -14.18
C GLU A 54 -1.00 5.33 -14.64
N GLU A 55 0.33 5.36 -14.48
CA GLU A 55 1.17 4.21 -14.81
C GLU A 55 0.88 2.98 -13.93
N MET A 56 0.18 3.18 -12.81
CA MET A 56 -0.18 2.07 -11.91
C MET A 56 -1.49 1.40 -12.29
N ARG A 57 -2.21 1.95 -13.26
CA ARG A 57 -3.45 1.31 -13.72
C ARG A 57 -3.13 0.00 -14.41
N GLY A 58 -3.99 -0.99 -14.16
CA GLY A 58 -3.78 -2.32 -14.70
C GLY A 58 -2.79 -3.16 -13.91
N LYS A 59 -2.19 -2.59 -12.87
CA LYS A 59 -1.29 -3.32 -11.99
C LYS A 59 -1.96 -3.60 -10.67
N LYS A 60 -1.53 -4.67 -10.00
CA LYS A 60 -2.01 -4.96 -8.64
C LYS A 60 -1.25 -4.08 -7.67
N ILE A 61 -1.96 -3.41 -6.78
CA ILE A 61 -1.37 -2.50 -5.80
C ILE A 61 -1.62 -3.05 -4.40
N CYS A 62 -0.60 -3.00 -3.55
CA CYS A 62 -0.75 -3.32 -2.14
C CYS A 62 -0.28 -2.12 -1.32
N THR A 63 -1.18 -1.57 -0.50
CA THR A 63 -0.84 -0.46 0.38
C THR A 63 -0.53 -0.99 1.78
N TYR A 64 0.32 -0.29 2.54
CA TYR A 64 0.52 -0.65 3.93
C TYR A 64 0.89 0.57 4.78
N CYS A 65 0.63 0.45 6.08
CA CYS A 65 1.01 1.46 7.06
C CYS A 65 1.50 0.76 8.33
N GLY A 66 1.58 1.47 9.43
CA GLY A 66 2.06 0.91 10.69
C GLY A 66 1.10 -0.05 11.36
N THR A 67 -0.21 0.14 11.19
CA THR A 67 -1.22 -0.67 11.89
C THR A 67 -2.25 -1.32 10.97
N GLY A 68 -2.29 -0.91 9.70
CA GLY A 68 -3.29 -1.39 8.75
C GLY A 68 -4.40 -0.38 8.47
N TYR A 69 -4.62 0.57 9.36
CA TYR A 69 -5.74 1.50 9.20
C TYR A 69 -5.57 2.46 8.01
N ARG A 70 -4.44 3.16 7.94
CA ARG A 70 -4.19 4.09 6.84
C ARG A 70 -4.03 3.35 5.51
N GLY A 71 -3.43 2.17 5.56
CA GLY A 71 -3.30 1.34 4.37
C GLY A 71 -4.66 0.97 3.80
N SER A 72 -5.61 0.62 4.68
CA SER A 72 -6.96 0.28 4.27
C SER A 72 -7.66 1.47 3.62
N ILE A 73 -7.50 2.67 4.20
CA ILE A 73 -8.09 3.89 3.63
C ILE A 73 -7.51 4.14 2.25
N ALA A 74 -6.18 4.02 2.12
CA ALA A 74 -5.52 4.26 0.83
C ALA A 74 -6.01 3.30 -0.24
N ALA A 75 -6.10 2.00 0.09
CA ALA A 75 -6.57 1.01 -0.88
C ALA A 75 -8.00 1.28 -1.29
N ASP A 76 -8.86 1.65 -0.34
CA ASP A 76 -10.25 1.96 -0.63
C ASP A 76 -10.37 3.16 -1.57
N GLU A 77 -9.58 4.22 -1.31
CA GLU A 77 -9.61 5.40 -2.16
C GLU A 77 -9.05 5.12 -3.55
N LEU A 78 -8.01 4.28 -3.63
CA LEU A 78 -7.49 3.87 -4.93
C LEU A 78 -8.54 3.09 -5.73
N ASN A 79 -9.24 2.17 -5.08
CA ASN A 79 -10.27 1.38 -5.74
C ASN A 79 -11.42 2.26 -6.24
N LYS A 80 -11.77 3.32 -5.49
CA LYS A 80 -12.80 4.26 -5.93
C LYS A 80 -12.41 4.98 -7.21
N GLU A 81 -11.11 5.12 -7.45
CA GLU A 81 -10.61 5.79 -8.65
C GLU A 81 -10.28 4.78 -9.77
N GLY A 82 -10.67 3.53 -9.61
CA GLY A 82 -10.53 2.53 -10.66
C GLY A 82 -9.25 1.71 -10.62
N PHE A 83 -8.44 1.86 -9.59
CA PHE A 83 -7.24 1.03 -9.41
C PHE A 83 -7.60 -0.31 -8.76
N ASP A 84 -6.68 -1.26 -8.83
CA ASP A 84 -6.85 -2.59 -8.23
C ASP A 84 -5.94 -2.68 -7.00
N ALA A 85 -6.48 -2.35 -5.84
CA ALA A 85 -5.67 -2.23 -4.62
C ALA A 85 -6.19 -3.12 -3.50
N VAL A 86 -5.25 -3.76 -2.80
CA VAL A 86 -5.49 -4.48 -1.55
C VAL A 86 -4.60 -3.85 -0.50
N THR A 87 -4.79 -4.20 0.76
CA THR A 87 -3.97 -3.66 1.84
C THR A 87 -3.34 -4.80 2.65
N LEU A 88 -2.14 -4.54 3.17
CA LEU A 88 -1.42 -5.53 3.99
C LEU A 88 -2.10 -5.64 5.36
N GLU A 89 -2.59 -6.82 5.66
CA GLU A 89 -3.26 -7.09 6.92
C GLU A 89 -2.29 -6.91 8.08
N GLY A 90 -2.66 -6.10 9.08
CA GLY A 90 -1.82 -5.85 10.24
C GLY A 90 -0.71 -4.84 10.01
N GLY A 91 -0.51 -4.38 8.79
CA GLY A 91 0.51 -3.38 8.49
C GLY A 91 1.94 -3.90 8.56
N PHE A 92 2.89 -2.99 8.72
CA PHE A 92 4.32 -3.32 8.67
C PHE A 92 4.76 -4.38 9.69
N PRO A 93 4.26 -4.39 10.94
CA PRO A 93 4.64 -5.47 11.88
C PRO A 93 4.33 -6.87 11.34
N SER A 94 3.25 -7.01 10.62
CA SER A 94 2.88 -8.29 10.00
C SER A 94 3.94 -8.74 8.99
N TRP A 95 4.49 -7.81 8.23
CA TRP A 95 5.57 -8.11 7.29
C TRP A 95 6.82 -8.58 8.01
N ASN A 96 7.19 -7.89 9.08
CA ASN A 96 8.39 -8.23 9.84
C ASN A 96 8.32 -9.60 10.51
N GLN A 97 7.11 -10.11 10.75
CA GLN A 97 6.91 -11.41 11.39
C GLN A 97 6.77 -12.54 10.38
N SER A 98 6.79 -12.22 9.11
CA SER A 98 6.56 -13.21 8.04
C SER A 98 7.83 -13.96 7.67
#